data_f32a21d65147ff1e2b04c0b5821301a7
#
_entry.id   f32a21d65147ff1e2b04c0b5821301a7
#
_cell.length_a   1.000
_cell.length_b   1.000
_cell.length_c   1.000
_cell.angle_alpha   90.00
_cell.angle_beta   90.00
_cell.angle_gamma   90.00
#
_symmetry.space_group_name_H-M   'P 1'
#
loop_
_entity.id
_entity.type
_entity.pdbx_description
1 polymer ?
#
loop_
_entity_poly.entity_id
_entity_poly.type
_entity_poly.pdbx_seq_one_letter_code
_entity_poly.pdbx_strand_id
1 'polypeptide(L)'
;MSNTDYKSTDALMRHLRNNGISISGSSQKQQLINTGYFHGYKGYRFFVSSHRKLPFHSYNEINATIQYDTRLKTLLYGKMMFIETAVKNIALNTIMAEIDSSSIYDMYDKVVSSYKNSPPETSEDIRKKYQNNKLNLQGSIQNSIAAAYRKGNPKITHFYNNINYSDVPIWAIFEILTMGDFGYLLSCLTKDMRRKISRKIGLNLSSDTDCTLVFKYVYALKDLRNAIAHNDVVYDTRFRKMDPSRPMKQCLVLEMGLLYINSNFAHRFCLCTLKIQYL
;
A
#
# COMPACT_ATOMS: atom_id res chain seq x y z
N MET A 1 18.37 -31.70 -17.98
CA MET A 1 17.91 -31.87 -16.58
C MET A 1 16.79 -30.87 -16.35
N SER A 2 15.60 -31.34 -16.01
CA SER A 2 14.43 -30.47 -15.80
C SER A 2 14.76 -29.53 -14.61
N ASN A 3 14.37 -28.25 -14.75
CA ASN A 3 14.64 -27.20 -13.76
C ASN A 3 13.78 -27.37 -12.47
N THR A 4 13.12 -28.51 -12.30
CA THR A 4 12.14 -28.83 -11.25
C THR A 4 12.64 -29.80 -10.20
N ASP A 5 13.88 -30.35 -10.33
CA ASP A 5 14.39 -31.35 -9.41
C ASP A 5 14.72 -30.73 -8.04
N TYR A 6 14.28 -31.40 -6.98
CA TYR A 6 14.65 -31.06 -5.60
C TYR A 6 16.16 -31.03 -5.43
N LYS A 7 16.69 -29.97 -4.85
CA LYS A 7 18.10 -29.82 -4.50
C LYS A 7 18.28 -29.78 -2.99
N SER A 8 19.10 -30.68 -2.46
CA SER A 8 19.52 -30.61 -1.07
C SER A 8 20.27 -29.29 -0.79
N THR A 9 20.34 -28.86 0.48
CA THR A 9 21.09 -27.67 0.88
C THR A 9 22.55 -27.71 0.41
N ASP A 10 23.22 -28.89 0.48
CA ASP A 10 24.58 -29.02 0.01
C ASP A 10 24.69 -28.89 -1.53
N ALA A 11 23.68 -29.33 -2.26
CA ALA A 11 23.61 -29.12 -3.71
C ALA A 11 23.38 -27.65 -4.05
N LEU A 12 22.57 -26.93 -3.23
CA LEU A 12 22.38 -25.47 -3.37
C LEU A 12 23.67 -24.72 -3.05
N MET A 13 24.41 -25.09 -2.02
CA MET A 13 25.73 -24.49 -1.71
C MET A 13 26.73 -24.72 -2.86
N ARG A 14 26.79 -25.93 -3.45
CA ARG A 14 27.60 -26.19 -4.65
C ARG A 14 27.17 -25.32 -5.82
N HIS A 15 25.85 -25.17 -6.03
CA HIS A 15 25.31 -24.29 -7.08
C HIS A 15 25.68 -22.81 -6.89
N LEU A 16 25.68 -22.34 -5.65
CA LEU A 16 26.13 -20.97 -5.34
C LEU A 16 27.61 -20.77 -5.67
N ARG A 17 28.48 -21.72 -5.27
CA ARG A 17 29.90 -21.69 -5.62
C ARG A 17 30.15 -21.70 -7.12
N ASN A 18 29.40 -22.51 -7.86
CA ASN A 18 29.48 -22.57 -9.33
C ASN A 18 29.01 -21.24 -10.00
N ASN A 19 28.26 -20.42 -9.28
CA ASN A 19 27.84 -19.06 -9.70
C ASN A 19 28.77 -17.96 -9.16
N GLY A 20 29.93 -18.31 -8.62
CA GLY A 20 30.94 -17.35 -8.15
C GLY A 20 30.67 -16.82 -6.73
N ILE A 21 29.76 -17.43 -5.95
CA ILE A 21 29.46 -17.02 -4.59
C ILE A 21 30.19 -17.96 -3.62
N SER A 22 31.15 -17.44 -2.88
CA SER A 22 31.82 -18.22 -1.83
C SER A 22 30.85 -18.49 -0.68
N ILE A 23 30.66 -19.75 -0.33
CA ILE A 23 29.81 -20.22 0.77
C ILE A 23 30.41 -21.50 1.35
N SER A 24 30.58 -21.57 2.69
CA SER A 24 31.21 -22.71 3.38
C SER A 24 30.74 -22.78 4.84
N GLY A 25 30.99 -23.93 5.45
CA GLY A 25 30.75 -24.17 6.87
C GLY A 25 29.28 -24.36 7.25
N SER A 26 29.07 -24.82 8.47
CA SER A 26 27.74 -25.13 9.03
C SER A 26 26.91 -23.88 9.29
N SER A 27 27.53 -22.77 9.67
CA SER A 27 26.85 -21.50 9.96
C SER A 27 26.19 -20.94 8.70
N GLN A 28 26.90 -20.81 7.58
CA GLN A 28 26.33 -20.33 6.33
C GLN A 28 25.34 -21.33 5.72
N LYS A 29 25.52 -22.62 5.93
CA LYS A 29 24.53 -23.64 5.57
C LYS A 29 23.22 -23.42 6.33
N GLN A 30 23.30 -23.17 7.64
CA GLN A 30 22.12 -22.88 8.46
C GLN A 30 21.45 -21.56 8.06
N GLN A 31 22.22 -20.53 7.77
CA GLN A 31 21.68 -19.26 7.26
C GLN A 31 20.92 -19.44 5.93
N LEU A 32 21.49 -20.25 5.00
CA LEU A 32 20.82 -20.58 3.74
C LEU A 32 19.51 -21.35 3.95
N ILE A 33 19.47 -22.26 4.93
CA ILE A 33 18.24 -22.97 5.32
C ILE A 33 17.21 -21.98 5.85
N ASN A 34 17.59 -21.10 6.78
CA ASN A 34 16.69 -20.17 7.44
C ASN A 34 16.11 -19.10 6.50
N THR A 35 16.92 -18.62 5.54
CA THR A 35 16.48 -17.58 4.58
C THR A 35 15.86 -18.17 3.32
N GLY A 36 16.17 -19.43 3.00
CA GLY A 36 15.77 -20.10 1.78
C GLY A 36 16.51 -19.61 0.52
N TYR A 37 16.64 -20.51 -0.44
CA TYR A 37 17.34 -20.20 -1.69
C TYR A 37 16.58 -19.17 -2.56
N PHE A 38 15.25 -19.35 -2.69
CA PHE A 38 14.45 -18.45 -3.53
C PHE A 38 14.21 -17.10 -2.87
N HIS A 39 13.79 -17.13 -1.61
CA HIS A 39 13.49 -15.90 -0.88
C HIS A 39 14.76 -15.14 -0.52
N GLY A 40 15.80 -15.82 -0.07
CA GLY A 40 17.11 -15.24 0.24
C GLY A 40 17.92 -14.92 -1.02
N TYR A 41 18.69 -15.89 -1.53
CA TYR A 41 19.65 -15.63 -2.63
C TYR A 41 19.01 -15.09 -3.89
N LYS A 42 17.97 -15.76 -4.44
CA LYS A 42 17.34 -15.29 -5.68
C LYS A 42 16.59 -13.97 -5.49
N GLY A 43 15.96 -13.77 -4.34
CA GLY A 43 15.27 -12.52 -4.02
C GLY A 43 16.20 -11.32 -4.01
N TYR A 44 17.41 -11.46 -3.48
CA TYR A 44 18.37 -10.37 -3.31
C TYR A 44 19.46 -10.29 -4.39
N ARG A 45 19.51 -11.24 -5.33
CA ARG A 45 20.55 -11.31 -6.37
C ARG A 45 20.51 -10.14 -7.37
N PHE A 46 19.37 -9.54 -7.58
CA PHE A 46 19.15 -8.49 -8.56
C PHE A 46 18.76 -7.18 -7.88
N PHE A 47 19.10 -6.05 -8.50
CA PHE A 47 18.69 -4.73 -8.04
C PHE A 47 17.65 -4.15 -9.01
N VAL A 48 16.47 -3.77 -8.49
CA VAL A 48 15.34 -3.14 -9.19
C VAL A 48 14.75 -3.98 -10.33
N SER A 49 15.58 -4.68 -11.10
CA SER A 49 15.11 -5.53 -12.19
C SER A 49 15.91 -6.82 -12.26
N SER A 50 15.31 -7.86 -12.85
CA SER A 50 15.97 -9.15 -13.07
C SER A 50 17.21 -9.10 -13.97
N HIS A 51 17.45 -7.96 -14.63
CA HIS A 51 18.57 -7.77 -15.56
C HIS A 51 19.83 -7.23 -14.91
N ARG A 52 19.72 -6.50 -13.78
CA ARG A 52 20.86 -5.94 -13.07
C ARG A 52 21.26 -6.80 -11.89
N LYS A 53 22.13 -7.75 -12.16
CA LYS A 53 22.69 -8.64 -11.12
C LYS A 53 23.61 -7.83 -10.19
N LEU A 54 23.46 -8.02 -8.87
CA LEU A 54 24.38 -7.45 -7.90
C LEU A 54 25.72 -8.23 -7.90
N PRO A 55 26.85 -7.54 -7.75
CA PRO A 55 28.19 -8.13 -7.81
C PRO A 55 28.59 -8.82 -6.50
N PHE A 56 27.76 -9.72 -6.00
CA PHE A 56 28.08 -10.49 -4.81
C PHE A 56 29.15 -11.53 -5.10
N HIS A 57 30.16 -11.61 -4.23
CA HIS A 57 31.24 -12.59 -4.26
C HIS A 57 31.15 -13.60 -3.11
N SER A 58 30.40 -13.27 -2.06
CA SER A 58 30.25 -14.12 -0.88
C SER A 58 28.81 -14.20 -0.40
N TYR A 59 28.47 -15.28 0.29
CA TYR A 59 27.18 -15.42 0.97
C TYR A 59 27.02 -14.43 2.13
N ASN A 60 28.14 -13.99 2.72
CA ASN A 60 28.09 -12.98 3.77
C ASN A 60 27.55 -11.63 3.26
N GLU A 61 27.91 -11.23 2.04
CA GLU A 61 27.37 -9.99 1.42
C GLU A 61 25.87 -10.10 1.17
N ILE A 62 25.41 -11.28 0.70
CA ILE A 62 23.99 -11.54 0.50
C ILE A 62 23.26 -11.48 1.85
N ASN A 63 23.79 -12.15 2.87
CA ASN A 63 23.21 -12.15 4.21
C ASN A 63 23.19 -10.75 4.83
N ALA A 64 24.23 -9.95 4.64
CA ALA A 64 24.25 -8.55 5.09
C ALA A 64 23.15 -7.72 4.42
N THR A 65 22.91 -7.94 3.13
CA THR A 65 21.82 -7.28 2.39
C THR A 65 20.44 -7.70 2.91
N ILE A 66 20.25 -9.00 3.18
CA ILE A 66 19.02 -9.53 3.78
C ILE A 66 18.78 -8.89 5.17
N GLN A 67 19.84 -8.84 6.00
CA GLN A 67 19.75 -8.24 7.34
C GLN A 67 19.42 -6.74 7.28
N TYR A 68 20.03 -6.01 6.33
CA TYR A 68 19.70 -4.60 6.09
C TYR A 68 18.21 -4.43 5.75
N ASP A 69 17.70 -5.19 4.78
CA ASP A 69 16.30 -5.13 4.36
C ASP A 69 15.33 -5.52 5.49
N THR A 70 15.70 -6.52 6.29
CA THR A 70 14.92 -6.94 7.47
C THR A 70 14.84 -5.83 8.51
N ARG A 71 15.95 -5.15 8.81
CA ARG A 71 15.96 -3.99 9.73
C ARG A 71 15.13 -2.84 9.19
N LEU A 72 15.20 -2.58 7.87
CA LEU A 72 14.38 -1.57 7.21
C LEU A 72 12.87 -1.90 7.35
N LYS A 73 12.47 -3.14 7.10
CA LYS A 73 11.09 -3.60 7.31
C LYS A 73 10.63 -3.41 8.75
N THR A 74 11.46 -3.78 9.71
CA THR A 74 11.17 -3.61 11.15
C THR A 74 10.96 -2.14 11.51
N LEU A 75 11.81 -1.25 11.00
CA LEU A 75 11.68 0.19 11.21
C LEU A 75 10.39 0.76 10.61
N LEU A 76 10.02 0.28 9.42
CA LEU A 76 8.86 0.79 8.68
C LEU A 76 7.53 0.27 9.22
N TYR A 77 7.47 -0.97 9.75
CA TYR A 77 6.22 -1.65 10.07
C TYR A 77 5.34 -0.87 11.05
N GLY A 78 5.89 -0.45 12.19
CA GLY A 78 5.13 0.31 13.18
C GLY A 78 4.61 1.64 12.65
N LYS A 79 5.43 2.34 11.86
CA LYS A 79 5.04 3.60 11.22
C LYS A 79 3.93 3.40 10.20
N MET A 80 3.99 2.32 9.43
CA MET A 80 2.95 1.96 8.45
C MET A 80 1.60 1.70 9.10
N MET A 81 1.58 0.96 10.23
CA MET A 81 0.35 0.70 10.98
C MET A 81 -0.27 1.98 11.52
N PHE A 82 0.57 2.87 12.09
CA PHE A 82 0.11 4.17 12.57
C PHE A 82 -0.50 5.02 11.44
N ILE A 83 0.19 5.13 10.31
CA ILE A 83 -0.27 5.95 9.17
C ILE A 83 -1.55 5.38 8.57
N GLU A 84 -1.66 4.05 8.42
CA GLU A 84 -2.88 3.41 7.96
C GLU A 84 -4.08 3.82 8.82
N THR A 85 -3.93 3.72 10.14
CA THR A 85 -4.98 4.09 11.10
C THR A 85 -5.27 5.59 11.05
N ALA A 86 -4.25 6.44 11.08
CA ALA A 86 -4.41 7.88 11.10
C ALA A 86 -5.11 8.41 9.85
N VAL A 87 -4.70 7.96 8.66
CA VAL A 87 -5.29 8.41 7.39
C VAL A 87 -6.74 7.95 7.26
N LYS A 88 -7.07 6.72 7.68
CA LYS A 88 -8.45 6.24 7.72
C LYS A 88 -9.32 7.11 8.64
N ASN A 89 -8.84 7.39 9.85
CA ASN A 89 -9.60 8.20 10.82
C ASN A 89 -9.77 9.65 10.38
N ILE A 90 -8.74 10.27 9.80
CA ILE A 90 -8.83 11.63 9.25
C ILE A 90 -9.87 11.67 8.11
N ALA A 91 -9.84 10.69 7.21
CA ALA A 91 -10.81 10.60 6.13
C ALA A 91 -12.23 10.38 6.67
N LEU A 92 -12.42 9.43 7.59
CA LEU A 92 -13.71 9.16 8.23
C LEU A 92 -14.30 10.41 8.88
N ASN A 93 -13.53 11.06 9.75
CA ASN A 93 -13.97 12.29 10.43
C ASN A 93 -14.31 13.42 9.45
N THR A 94 -13.57 13.52 8.34
CA THR A 94 -13.83 14.54 7.33
C THR A 94 -15.12 14.24 6.57
N ILE A 95 -15.35 12.99 6.21
CA ILE A 95 -16.56 12.54 5.52
C ILE A 95 -17.77 12.70 6.44
N MET A 96 -17.72 12.22 7.68
CA MET A 96 -18.84 12.30 8.63
C MET A 96 -19.23 13.75 8.94
N ALA A 97 -18.27 14.66 9.07
CA ALA A 97 -18.52 16.08 9.26
C ALA A 97 -19.20 16.73 8.04
N GLU A 98 -18.95 16.23 6.83
CA GLU A 98 -19.57 16.76 5.60
C GLU A 98 -20.99 16.24 5.40
N ILE A 99 -21.23 14.97 5.72
CA ILE A 99 -22.54 14.34 5.51
C ILE A 99 -23.50 14.57 6.69
N ASP A 100 -22.98 14.93 7.85
CA ASP A 100 -23.70 15.05 9.12
C ASP A 100 -24.52 13.78 9.43
N SER A 101 -23.92 12.60 9.23
CA SER A 101 -24.58 11.32 9.33
C SER A 101 -23.57 10.19 9.53
N SER A 102 -24.02 9.06 10.06
CA SER A 102 -23.25 7.80 10.06
C SER A 102 -23.69 6.81 8.97
N SER A 103 -24.64 7.22 8.11
CA SER A 103 -25.16 6.37 7.05
C SER A 103 -24.20 6.27 5.87
N ILE A 104 -23.95 5.03 5.44
CA ILE A 104 -23.18 4.77 4.22
C ILE A 104 -23.89 5.29 2.95
N TYR A 105 -25.22 5.33 2.96
CA TYR A 105 -26.01 5.84 1.83
C TYR A 105 -25.84 7.34 1.67
N ASP A 106 -25.81 8.09 2.77
CA ASP A 106 -25.53 9.52 2.75
C ASP A 106 -24.14 9.83 2.18
N MET A 107 -23.14 8.99 2.52
CA MET A 107 -21.81 9.09 1.93
C MET A 107 -21.86 8.87 0.41
N TYR A 108 -22.57 7.85 -0.06
CA TYR A 108 -22.69 7.60 -1.49
C TYR A 108 -23.38 8.74 -2.25
N ASP A 109 -24.35 9.40 -1.63
CA ASP A 109 -25.14 10.42 -2.31
C ASP A 109 -24.50 11.81 -2.25
N LYS A 110 -23.88 12.18 -1.12
CA LYS A 110 -23.34 13.54 -0.93
C LYS A 110 -21.90 13.69 -1.39
N VAL A 111 -21.03 12.68 -1.15
CA VAL A 111 -19.57 12.86 -1.29
C VAL A 111 -18.89 11.91 -2.28
N VAL A 112 -19.56 10.88 -2.78
CA VAL A 112 -19.07 10.01 -3.85
C VAL A 112 -19.49 10.55 -5.20
N SER A 113 -18.53 10.70 -6.14
CA SER A 113 -18.83 11.15 -7.50
C SER A 113 -19.79 10.18 -8.21
N SER A 114 -20.83 10.72 -8.85
CA SER A 114 -21.83 9.93 -9.56
C SER A 114 -22.26 10.66 -10.85
N TYR A 115 -23.10 10.03 -11.63
CA TYR A 115 -23.69 10.67 -12.81
C TYR A 115 -24.46 11.95 -12.45
N LYS A 116 -25.25 11.89 -11.36
CA LYS A 116 -26.17 12.94 -10.97
C LYS A 116 -25.49 14.15 -10.31
N ASN A 117 -24.43 13.93 -9.53
CA ASN A 117 -23.75 15.01 -8.78
C ASN A 117 -22.49 15.54 -9.49
N SER A 118 -22.28 15.16 -10.75
CA SER A 118 -21.17 15.68 -11.55
C SER A 118 -21.43 17.13 -11.98
N PRO A 119 -20.40 18.00 -12.02
CA PRO A 119 -20.52 19.35 -12.56
C PRO A 119 -21.13 19.37 -13.97
N PRO A 120 -21.91 20.42 -14.33
CA PRO A 120 -22.60 20.50 -15.61
C PRO A 120 -21.68 20.36 -16.83
N GLU A 121 -20.46 20.86 -16.75
CA GLU A 121 -19.42 20.82 -17.79
C GLU A 121 -18.78 19.44 -17.97
N THR A 122 -19.09 18.47 -17.11
CA THR A 122 -18.52 17.12 -17.18
C THR A 122 -19.09 16.36 -18.38
N SER A 123 -18.21 15.80 -19.22
CA SER A 123 -18.64 15.00 -20.37
C SER A 123 -19.45 13.76 -19.94
N GLU A 124 -20.33 13.30 -20.84
CA GLU A 124 -21.20 12.14 -20.64
C GLU A 124 -20.40 10.88 -20.26
N ASP A 125 -19.28 10.63 -20.94
CA ASP A 125 -18.42 9.47 -20.67
C ASP A 125 -17.82 9.48 -19.28
N ILE A 126 -17.41 10.68 -18.82
CA ILE A 126 -16.87 10.83 -17.45
C ILE A 126 -17.99 10.63 -16.44
N ARG A 127 -19.21 11.13 -16.66
CA ARG A 127 -20.36 10.90 -15.79
C ARG A 127 -20.70 9.42 -15.68
N LYS A 128 -20.74 8.70 -16.81
CA LYS A 128 -20.93 7.25 -16.84
C LYS A 128 -19.84 6.52 -16.06
N LYS A 129 -18.58 6.93 -16.23
CA LYS A 129 -17.45 6.39 -15.47
C LYS A 129 -17.60 6.60 -13.96
N TYR A 130 -18.01 7.79 -13.52
CA TYR A 130 -18.27 8.06 -12.09
C TYR A 130 -19.40 7.17 -11.56
N GLN A 131 -20.49 7.01 -12.30
CA GLN A 131 -21.58 6.13 -11.90
C GLN A 131 -21.14 4.68 -11.79
N ASN A 132 -20.37 4.18 -12.76
CA ASN A 132 -19.81 2.83 -12.72
C ASN A 132 -18.87 2.63 -11.52
N ASN A 133 -18.01 3.61 -11.23
CA ASN A 133 -17.14 3.57 -10.06
C ASN A 133 -17.93 3.54 -8.75
N LYS A 134 -19.01 4.33 -8.65
CA LYS A 134 -19.92 4.32 -7.47
C LYS A 134 -20.53 2.93 -7.28
N LEU A 135 -21.05 2.31 -8.34
CA LEU A 135 -21.63 0.95 -8.26
C LEU A 135 -20.60 -0.11 -7.86
N ASN A 136 -19.40 -0.04 -8.43
CA ASN A 136 -18.30 -0.94 -8.06
C ASN A 136 -17.86 -0.75 -6.60
N LEU A 137 -17.83 0.50 -6.12
CA LEU A 137 -17.52 0.80 -4.73
C LEU A 137 -18.58 0.21 -3.78
N GLN A 138 -19.85 0.36 -4.11
CA GLN A 138 -20.95 -0.23 -3.35
C GLN A 138 -20.81 -1.75 -3.27
N GLY A 139 -20.54 -2.41 -4.41
CA GLY A 139 -20.30 -3.86 -4.46
C GLY A 139 -19.09 -4.29 -3.62
N SER A 140 -17.96 -3.56 -3.69
CA SER A 140 -16.77 -3.85 -2.90
C SER A 140 -17.02 -3.75 -1.39
N ILE A 141 -17.70 -2.69 -0.96
CA ILE A 141 -18.04 -2.49 0.47
C ILE A 141 -19.00 -3.59 0.96
N GLN A 142 -20.03 -3.93 0.19
CA GLN A 142 -20.95 -5.01 0.54
C GLN A 142 -20.24 -6.36 0.64
N ASN A 143 -19.31 -6.65 -0.28
CA ASN A 143 -18.49 -7.86 -0.21
C ASN A 143 -17.62 -7.90 1.06
N SER A 144 -17.04 -6.76 1.46
CA SER A 144 -16.23 -6.64 2.67
C SER A 144 -17.09 -6.86 3.93
N ILE A 145 -18.29 -6.29 3.99
CA ILE A 145 -19.27 -6.50 5.07
C ILE A 145 -19.65 -7.99 5.14
N ALA A 146 -20.05 -8.58 4.02
CA ALA A 146 -20.44 -9.99 3.96
C ALA A 146 -19.30 -10.93 4.37
N ALA A 147 -18.07 -10.64 3.96
CA ALA A 147 -16.90 -11.40 4.37
C ALA A 147 -16.62 -11.28 5.88
N ALA A 148 -16.74 -10.08 6.44
CA ALA A 148 -16.58 -9.85 7.87
C ALA A 148 -17.67 -10.55 8.68
N TYR A 149 -18.91 -10.50 8.24
CA TYR A 149 -20.05 -11.20 8.87
C TYR A 149 -19.83 -12.71 8.89
N ARG A 150 -19.47 -13.31 7.75
CA ARG A 150 -19.20 -14.76 7.66
C ARG A 150 -18.05 -15.22 8.57
N LYS A 151 -17.07 -14.35 8.83
CA LYS A 151 -15.97 -14.61 9.77
C LYS A 151 -16.34 -14.39 11.23
N GLY A 152 -17.57 -14.01 11.53
CA GLY A 152 -18.01 -13.69 12.89
C GLY A 152 -17.34 -12.44 13.48
N ASN A 153 -16.91 -11.49 12.63
CA ASN A 153 -16.26 -10.27 13.13
C ASN A 153 -17.23 -9.45 13.98
N PRO A 154 -16.97 -9.24 15.29
CA PRO A 154 -17.90 -8.59 16.19
C PRO A 154 -18.21 -7.14 15.81
N LYS A 155 -17.31 -6.47 15.10
CA LYS A 155 -17.50 -5.09 14.59
C LYS A 155 -18.63 -4.99 13.56
N ILE A 156 -19.06 -6.12 12.98
CA ILE A 156 -20.11 -6.17 11.96
C ILE A 156 -21.29 -7.00 12.46
N THR A 157 -21.06 -8.18 13.04
CA THR A 157 -22.15 -9.07 13.49
C THR A 157 -23.04 -8.41 14.54
N HIS A 158 -22.48 -7.52 15.37
CA HIS A 158 -23.22 -6.76 16.36
C HIS A 158 -24.40 -5.98 15.75
N PHE A 159 -24.25 -5.40 14.57
CA PHE A 159 -25.30 -4.61 13.92
C PHE A 159 -26.39 -5.49 13.29
N TYR A 160 -26.05 -6.67 12.79
CA TYR A 160 -27.03 -7.58 12.20
C TYR A 160 -27.76 -8.44 13.22
N ASN A 161 -27.13 -8.72 14.36
CA ASN A 161 -27.70 -9.57 15.40
C ASN A 161 -28.53 -8.76 16.40
N ASN A 162 -28.60 -7.46 16.26
CA ASN A 162 -29.37 -6.58 17.15
C ASN A 162 -30.46 -5.86 16.35
N ILE A 163 -31.74 -6.16 16.67
CA ILE A 163 -32.92 -5.59 15.99
C ILE A 163 -33.05 -4.07 16.08
N ASN A 164 -32.32 -3.44 16.99
CA ASN A 164 -32.32 -1.99 17.15
C ASN A 164 -31.46 -1.25 16.11
N TYR A 165 -30.66 -1.95 15.29
CA TYR A 165 -29.86 -1.36 14.24
C TYR A 165 -30.45 -1.68 12.88
N SER A 166 -30.62 -0.65 12.04
CA SER A 166 -31.10 -0.82 10.66
C SER A 166 -29.96 -1.12 9.69
N ASP A 167 -28.78 -0.53 9.91
CA ASP A 167 -27.65 -0.57 9.00
C ASP A 167 -26.31 -0.56 9.74
N VAL A 168 -25.26 -1.05 9.08
CA VAL A 168 -23.89 -0.94 9.56
C VAL A 168 -23.39 0.50 9.35
N PRO A 169 -23.03 1.23 10.41
CA PRO A 169 -22.61 2.61 10.29
C PRO A 169 -21.22 2.72 9.60
N ILE A 170 -21.00 3.85 8.93
CA ILE A 170 -19.77 4.08 8.15
C ILE A 170 -18.49 3.89 8.97
N TRP A 171 -18.47 4.27 10.25
CA TRP A 171 -17.29 4.11 11.09
C TRP A 171 -16.96 2.63 11.37
N ALA A 172 -17.94 1.73 11.47
CA ALA A 172 -17.71 0.29 11.58
C ALA A 172 -17.22 -0.31 10.24
N ILE A 173 -17.72 0.20 9.12
CA ILE A 173 -17.26 -0.19 7.78
C ILE A 173 -15.79 0.18 7.58
N PHE A 174 -15.36 1.38 7.99
CA PHE A 174 -13.95 1.82 7.88
C PHE A 174 -12.98 0.90 8.62
N GLU A 175 -13.41 0.29 9.72
CA GLU A 175 -12.60 -0.67 10.49
C GLU A 175 -12.29 -1.97 9.73
N ILE A 176 -13.16 -2.38 8.81
CA ILE A 176 -12.99 -3.63 8.05
C ILE A 176 -12.44 -3.42 6.64
N LEU A 177 -12.37 -2.18 6.14
CA LEU A 177 -11.84 -1.90 4.82
C LEU A 177 -10.35 -2.24 4.74
N THR A 178 -9.96 -2.99 3.71
CA THR A 178 -8.56 -3.14 3.37
C THR A 178 -7.98 -1.80 2.88
N MET A 179 -6.65 -1.65 2.88
CA MET A 179 -6.01 -0.47 2.29
C MET A 179 -6.32 -0.31 0.79
N GLY A 180 -6.59 -1.41 0.09
CA GLY A 180 -7.01 -1.39 -1.31
C GLY A 180 -8.40 -0.79 -1.48
N ASP A 181 -9.37 -1.29 -0.71
CA ASP A 181 -10.76 -0.79 -0.73
C ASP A 181 -10.83 0.66 -0.26
N PHE A 182 -10.06 1.01 0.77
CA PHE A 182 -9.96 2.40 1.25
C PHE A 182 -9.37 3.33 0.19
N GLY A 183 -8.29 2.94 -0.50
CA GLY A 183 -7.74 3.70 -1.63
C GLY A 183 -8.75 3.87 -2.76
N TYR A 184 -9.55 2.82 -3.04
CA TYR A 184 -10.60 2.88 -4.04
C TYR A 184 -11.73 3.83 -3.63
N LEU A 185 -12.19 3.76 -2.38
CA LEU A 185 -13.15 4.72 -1.82
C LEU A 185 -12.67 6.16 -2.00
N LEU A 186 -11.43 6.47 -1.58
CA LEU A 186 -10.85 7.80 -1.76
C LEU A 186 -10.83 8.25 -3.22
N SER A 187 -10.55 7.34 -4.16
CA SER A 187 -10.53 7.65 -5.60
C SER A 187 -11.92 7.96 -6.15
N CYS A 188 -12.97 7.41 -5.55
CA CYS A 188 -14.36 7.64 -5.91
C CYS A 188 -14.99 8.90 -5.31
N LEU A 189 -14.35 9.51 -4.28
CA LEU A 189 -14.85 10.75 -3.67
C LEU A 189 -14.85 11.92 -4.67
N THR A 190 -15.71 12.89 -4.43
CA THR A 190 -15.70 14.16 -5.17
C THR A 190 -14.34 14.87 -5.01
N LYS A 191 -13.98 15.69 -5.98
CA LYS A 191 -12.73 16.46 -5.95
C LYS A 191 -12.65 17.35 -4.70
N ASP A 192 -13.76 17.94 -4.30
CA ASP A 192 -13.82 18.79 -3.10
C ASP A 192 -13.56 17.98 -1.82
N MET A 193 -14.18 16.82 -1.67
CA MET A 193 -13.93 15.95 -0.53
C MET A 193 -12.46 15.48 -0.48
N ARG A 194 -11.90 15.07 -1.61
CA ARG A 194 -10.47 14.73 -1.67
C ARG A 194 -9.58 15.90 -1.27
N ARG A 195 -9.95 17.13 -1.67
CA ARG A 195 -9.22 18.37 -1.28
C ARG A 195 -9.27 18.60 0.23
N LYS A 196 -10.45 18.43 0.86
CA LYS A 196 -10.62 18.58 2.32
C LYS A 196 -9.77 17.57 3.08
N ILE A 197 -9.81 16.30 2.69
CA ILE A 197 -8.99 15.23 3.28
C ILE A 197 -7.50 15.52 3.10
N SER A 198 -7.07 15.86 1.87
CA SER A 198 -5.67 16.15 1.56
C SER A 198 -5.10 17.29 2.40
N ARG A 199 -5.88 18.35 2.62
CA ARG A 199 -5.47 19.47 3.50
C ARG A 199 -5.30 19.01 4.95
N LYS A 200 -6.22 18.19 5.48
CA LYS A 200 -6.13 17.69 6.86
C LYS A 200 -4.96 16.74 7.07
N ILE A 201 -4.54 16.02 6.02
CA ILE A 201 -3.33 15.17 6.04
C ILE A 201 -2.05 16.00 5.85
N GLY A 202 -2.15 17.28 5.48
CA GLY A 202 -0.99 18.14 5.23
C GLY A 202 -0.37 17.95 3.85
N LEU A 203 -1.09 17.42 2.86
CA LEU A 203 -0.57 17.25 1.50
C LEU A 203 -0.49 18.62 0.79
N ASN A 204 0.64 18.84 0.11
CA ASN A 204 0.82 20.01 -0.74
C ASN A 204 -0.02 19.87 -2.02
N LEU A 205 -1.00 20.75 -2.21
CA LEU A 205 -1.93 20.73 -3.33
C LEU A 205 -1.49 21.61 -4.50
N SER A 206 -0.40 22.35 -4.40
CA SER A 206 0.06 23.26 -5.46
C SER A 206 0.34 22.55 -6.80
N SER A 207 0.78 21.30 -6.74
CA SER A 207 1.07 20.45 -7.90
C SER A 207 -0.01 19.38 -8.18
N ASP A 208 -1.06 19.29 -7.37
CA ASP A 208 -2.13 18.28 -7.44
C ASP A 208 -3.50 18.94 -7.61
N THR A 209 -3.70 19.61 -8.73
CA THR A 209 -4.94 20.34 -9.03
C THR A 209 -6.18 19.46 -8.97
N ASP A 210 -6.05 18.15 -9.23
CA ASP A 210 -7.14 17.17 -9.24
C ASP A 210 -7.32 16.43 -7.91
N CYS A 211 -6.50 16.77 -6.92
CA CYS A 211 -6.52 16.15 -5.59
C CYS A 211 -6.44 14.61 -5.65
N THR A 212 -5.50 14.12 -6.44
CA THR A 212 -5.30 12.66 -6.67
C THR A 212 -4.23 12.05 -5.78
N LEU A 213 -3.37 12.88 -5.17
CA LEU A 213 -2.26 12.41 -4.33
C LEU A 213 -2.75 11.57 -3.17
N VAL A 214 -3.85 11.93 -2.52
CA VAL A 214 -4.36 11.23 -1.35
C VAL A 214 -4.54 9.72 -1.59
N PHE A 215 -5.24 9.32 -2.64
CA PHE A 215 -5.43 7.91 -2.92
C PHE A 215 -4.19 7.24 -3.57
N LYS A 216 -3.38 7.99 -4.32
CA LYS A 216 -2.12 7.48 -4.88
C LYS A 216 -1.12 7.14 -3.77
N TYR A 217 -1.02 7.97 -2.72
CA TYR A 217 -0.21 7.65 -1.55
C TYR A 217 -0.76 6.45 -0.79
N VAL A 218 -2.07 6.33 -0.63
CA VAL A 218 -2.70 5.16 0.01
C VAL A 218 -2.36 3.87 -0.75
N TYR A 219 -2.41 3.87 -2.09
CA TYR A 219 -2.00 2.71 -2.89
C TYR A 219 -0.51 2.40 -2.74
N ALA A 220 0.34 3.44 -2.68
CA ALA A 220 1.77 3.24 -2.46
C ALA A 220 2.06 2.63 -1.07
N LEU A 221 1.36 3.12 -0.04
CA LEU A 221 1.42 2.56 1.32
C LEU A 221 0.94 1.11 1.36
N LYS A 222 -0.16 0.79 0.67
CA LYS A 222 -0.66 -0.58 0.53
C LYS A 222 0.41 -1.50 -0.06
N ASP A 223 1.06 -1.08 -1.15
CA ASP A 223 2.08 -1.89 -1.81
C ASP A 223 3.27 -2.15 -0.87
N LEU A 224 3.77 -1.13 -0.18
CA LEU A 224 4.84 -1.25 0.81
C LEU A 224 4.44 -2.14 2.00
N ARG A 225 3.24 -1.93 2.55
CA ARG A 225 2.71 -2.73 3.65
C ARG A 225 2.62 -4.20 3.27
N ASN A 226 2.14 -4.50 2.09
CA ASN A 226 2.03 -5.86 1.61
C ASN A 226 3.43 -6.49 1.39
N ALA A 227 4.38 -5.75 0.83
CA ALA A 227 5.75 -6.21 0.68
C ALA A 227 6.40 -6.56 2.03
N ILE A 228 6.19 -5.73 3.06
CA ILE A 228 6.67 -6.01 4.41
C ILE A 228 5.98 -7.25 4.99
N ALA A 229 4.65 -7.35 4.88
CA ALA A 229 3.87 -8.46 5.43
C ALA A 229 4.19 -9.80 4.78
N HIS A 230 4.48 -9.82 3.48
CA HIS A 230 4.88 -11.02 2.73
C HIS A 230 6.39 -11.26 2.72
N ASN A 231 7.15 -10.44 3.45
CA ASN A 231 8.60 -10.48 3.51
C ASN A 231 9.28 -10.34 2.14
N ASP A 232 8.66 -9.60 1.21
CA ASP A 232 9.25 -9.27 -0.08
C ASP A 232 10.43 -8.29 0.08
N VAL A 233 11.27 -8.19 -0.96
CA VAL A 233 12.39 -7.24 -0.96
C VAL A 233 11.89 -5.80 -1.01
N VAL A 234 12.28 -5.00 -0.02
CA VAL A 234 11.78 -3.63 0.16
C VAL A 234 12.84 -2.56 -0.18
N TYR A 235 14.12 -2.82 0.08
CA TYR A 235 15.18 -1.82 -0.02
C TYR A 235 15.34 -1.18 -1.41
N ASP A 236 14.96 -1.87 -2.48
CA ASP A 236 15.09 -1.40 -3.86
C ASP A 236 13.75 -1.06 -4.54
N THR A 237 12.64 -1.05 -3.77
CA THR A 237 11.30 -0.66 -4.21
C THR A 237 10.65 -1.50 -5.31
N ARG A 238 11.20 -2.67 -5.64
CA ARG A 238 10.67 -3.56 -6.69
C ARG A 238 9.26 -4.09 -6.44
N PHE A 239 8.73 -3.94 -5.23
CA PHE A 239 7.35 -4.27 -4.90
C PHE A 239 6.33 -3.38 -5.64
N ARG A 240 6.76 -2.25 -6.19
CA ARG A 240 5.93 -1.39 -7.03
C ARG A 240 6.20 -1.64 -8.51
N LYS A 241 5.13 -1.92 -9.25
CA LYS A 241 5.18 -2.10 -10.70
C LYS A 241 5.09 -0.79 -11.48
N MET A 242 4.62 0.28 -10.85
CA MET A 242 4.38 1.58 -11.49
C MET A 242 5.28 2.67 -10.93
N ASP A 243 5.83 3.49 -11.79
CA ASP A 243 6.53 4.70 -11.41
C ASP A 243 5.63 5.67 -10.65
N PRO A 244 6.18 6.46 -9.70
CA PRO A 244 5.44 7.55 -9.09
C PRO A 244 4.87 8.49 -10.14
N SER A 245 3.59 8.85 -10.00
CA SER A 245 2.97 9.80 -10.91
C SER A 245 3.66 11.18 -10.85
N ARG A 246 3.53 11.97 -11.92
CA ARG A 246 4.11 13.32 -11.98
C ARG A 246 3.76 14.18 -10.76
N PRO A 247 2.49 14.28 -10.29
CA PRO A 247 2.17 15.01 -9.07
C PRO A 247 2.88 14.47 -7.81
N MET A 248 3.04 13.15 -7.68
CA MET A 248 3.79 12.57 -6.56
C MET A 248 5.28 12.96 -6.60
N LYS A 249 5.90 12.93 -7.77
CA LYS A 249 7.30 13.36 -7.95
C LYS A 249 7.47 14.84 -7.61
N GLN A 250 6.57 15.70 -8.07
CA GLN A 250 6.60 17.14 -7.82
C GLN A 250 6.40 17.46 -6.33
N CYS A 251 5.44 16.82 -5.67
CA CYS A 251 5.20 16.99 -4.24
C CYS A 251 6.46 16.64 -3.42
N LEU A 252 7.11 15.52 -3.72
CA LEU A 252 8.35 15.11 -3.06
C LEU A 252 9.49 16.10 -3.26
N VAL A 253 9.62 16.69 -4.45
CA VAL A 253 10.62 17.72 -4.74
C VAL A 253 10.39 18.98 -3.89
N LEU A 254 9.14 19.46 -3.85
CA LEU A 254 8.76 20.68 -3.12
C LEU A 254 8.91 20.53 -1.60
N GLU A 255 8.51 19.36 -1.05
CA GLU A 255 8.52 19.15 0.39
C GLU A 255 9.90 18.79 0.95
N MET A 256 10.76 18.17 0.15
CA MET A 256 12.05 17.65 0.60
C MET A 256 13.27 18.38 0.01
N GLY A 257 13.07 19.36 -0.85
CA GLY A 257 14.15 20.10 -1.53
C GLY A 257 15.01 19.21 -2.43
N LEU A 258 14.50 18.10 -2.91
CA LEU A 258 15.24 17.09 -3.66
C LEU A 258 15.14 17.35 -5.17
N LEU A 259 16.20 17.84 -5.76
CA LEU A 259 16.30 18.10 -7.21
C LEU A 259 16.36 16.84 -8.10
N TYR A 260 16.60 15.66 -7.52
CA TYR A 260 16.77 14.41 -8.30
C TYR A 260 15.96 13.25 -7.71
N ILE A 261 14.89 12.87 -8.40
CA ILE A 261 14.11 11.66 -8.09
C ILE A 261 14.38 10.63 -9.18
N ASN A 262 15.54 10.00 -9.13
CA ASN A 262 15.78 8.76 -9.86
C ASN A 262 15.78 7.57 -8.87
N SER A 263 14.83 6.67 -9.07
CA SER A 263 14.78 5.24 -8.69
C SER A 263 14.83 4.79 -7.22
N ASN A 264 15.00 5.61 -6.19
CA ASN A 264 15.00 5.15 -4.79
C ASN A 264 13.80 5.65 -3.98
N PHE A 265 12.59 5.33 -4.46
CA PHE A 265 11.32 5.81 -3.90
C PHE A 265 11.06 5.35 -2.46
N ALA A 266 11.44 4.12 -2.05
CA ALA A 266 11.18 3.63 -0.70
C ALA A 266 11.93 4.41 0.39
N HIS A 267 13.18 4.76 0.15
CA HIS A 267 13.97 5.52 1.11
C HIS A 267 13.42 6.93 1.30
N ARG A 268 12.85 7.52 0.25
CA ARG A 268 12.30 8.87 0.21
C ARG A 268 10.85 8.95 0.67
N PHE A 269 10.07 7.89 0.40
CA PHE A 269 8.70 7.75 0.90
C PHE A 269 8.67 7.64 2.43
N CYS A 270 9.67 6.98 3.01
CA CYS A 270 9.85 6.89 4.47
C CYS A 270 10.03 8.28 5.12
N LEU A 271 10.68 9.23 4.45
CA LEU A 271 10.89 10.58 4.97
C LEU A 271 9.62 11.46 4.86
N CYS A 272 8.80 11.29 3.83
CA CYS A 272 7.49 11.96 3.73
C CYS A 272 6.50 11.45 4.80
N THR A 273 6.52 10.14 5.08
CA THR A 273 5.69 9.56 6.14
C THR A 273 6.13 9.99 7.54
N LEU A 274 7.40 10.36 7.73
CA LEU A 274 7.90 10.94 8.99
C LEU A 274 7.31 12.33 9.28
N LYS A 275 6.97 13.14 8.27
CA LYS A 275 6.31 14.44 8.48
C LYS A 275 4.87 14.30 8.98
N ILE A 276 4.13 13.29 8.55
CA ILE A 276 2.77 13.01 9.06
C ILE A 276 2.79 12.64 10.55
N GLN A 277 3.92 12.22 11.08
CA GLN A 277 4.08 11.83 12.49
C GLN A 277 4.18 13.04 13.45
N TYR A 278 4.37 14.26 12.94
CA TYR A 278 4.50 15.50 13.72
C TYR A 278 3.31 16.46 13.54
N LEU A 279 2.26 16.02 12.86
CA LEU A 279 0.94 16.67 12.81
C LEU A 279 -0.05 15.95 13.74
#